data_ecd5b266aab25b50241555483cb73356
#
_entry.id   ecd5b266aab25b50241555483cb73356
#
_cell.length_a   1.000
_cell.length_b   1.000
_cell.length_c   1.000
_cell.angle_alpha   90.00
_cell.angle_beta   90.00
_cell.angle_gamma   90.00
#
_symmetry.space_group_name_H-M   'P 1'
#
loop_
_entity.id
_entity.type
_entity.pdbx_description
1 polymer ?
#
loop_
_entity_poly.entity_id
_entity_poly.type
_entity_poly.pdbx_seq_one_letter_code
_entity_poly.pdbx_strand_id
1 'polypeptide(L)'
;MKKLHILYTVLVSALVMTSCKTPQATKMTDNVKLQLPSKFQKDSVAGTTATVTPWRQFFSDPALASLIDTALVNNQDLRMTIQQIAIAKSGVLYQEGQMMPTVSGGGSVGVSKAGRYTSEGAGNATTEIKPGKSMPEPLMDYQIGATADWEVDLWHKLSSSKHAAVEHYLATVDGRNAVLSSLISQVAGNYYQLLALDNKLDLIHQYIDLQKKAVEIAKIQKKADADTELAVEKFEAELAKARADEYTLKQQITESENSLNLLLGRYPTKIDRNKDAFLSINLQKVMTGIPSELLTNRPDIRQAEHELASAKWSVDAARKEFLPSLNISAAIGLDAFNPTYLTQLPKSLAFSVLGGLTGPLINKKAIQANFQSADAQQIEALYEYDKTLLTAYSEVCTLMSKIDNLDKYYQLKEEESQKLDQSINIARLLYMNSRCTYLDVLMDERDALDAKMELLDAKAQQLSSMVDVYRSLGGGQSSVKE
;
A
#
# COMPACT_ATOMS: atom_id res chain seq x y z
N MET A 1 16.91 59.62 30.73
CA MET A 1 16.24 58.32 30.99
C MET A 1 15.58 57.72 29.74
N LYS A 2 14.76 58.43 28.96
CA LYS A 2 14.10 57.86 27.74
C LYS A 2 15.07 57.27 26.68
N LYS A 3 16.23 57.86 26.45
CA LYS A 3 17.24 57.33 25.50
C LYS A 3 17.90 56.05 25.96
N LEU A 4 18.04 55.84 27.28
CA LEU A 4 18.63 54.65 27.85
C LEU A 4 17.65 53.47 27.78
N HIS A 5 16.34 53.68 27.93
CA HIS A 5 15.32 52.67 27.76
C HIS A 5 15.19 52.22 26.31
N ILE A 6 15.28 53.13 25.34
CA ILE A 6 15.28 52.81 23.91
C ILE A 6 16.51 51.96 23.54
N LEU A 7 17.69 52.32 24.07
CA LEU A 7 18.92 51.55 23.84
C LEU A 7 18.84 50.15 24.46
N TYR A 8 18.24 50.03 25.65
CA TYR A 8 18.04 48.71 26.32
C TYR A 8 17.03 47.83 25.59
N THR A 9 15.92 48.40 25.07
CA THR A 9 14.95 47.67 24.24
C THR A 9 15.54 47.24 22.90
N VAL A 10 16.34 48.06 22.25
CA VAL A 10 17.05 47.73 21.02
C VAL A 10 18.13 46.67 21.25
N LEU A 11 18.85 46.73 22.37
CA LEU A 11 19.87 45.72 22.74
C LEU A 11 19.25 44.38 23.08
N VAL A 12 18.14 44.36 23.80
CA VAL A 12 17.39 43.13 24.13
C VAL A 12 16.76 42.52 22.89
N SER A 13 16.19 43.33 21.98
CA SER A 13 15.66 42.86 20.73
C SER A 13 16.75 42.32 19.79
N ALA A 14 17.94 42.91 19.76
CA ALA A 14 19.09 42.43 19.00
C ALA A 14 19.64 41.08 19.56
N LEU A 15 19.68 40.94 20.89
CA LEU A 15 20.09 39.68 21.55
C LEU A 15 19.11 38.53 21.28
N VAL A 16 17.82 38.79 21.19
CA VAL A 16 16.81 37.78 20.83
C VAL A 16 16.95 37.30 19.39
N MET A 17 17.29 38.21 18.46
CA MET A 17 17.50 37.91 17.05
C MET A 17 18.74 37.04 16.77
N THR A 18 19.81 37.16 17.57
CA THR A 18 21.04 36.36 17.39
C THR A 18 20.95 34.95 17.95
N SER A 19 19.95 34.65 18.78
CA SER A 19 19.77 33.33 19.42
C SER A 19 19.03 32.32 18.57
N CYS A 20 18.40 32.70 17.48
CA CYS A 20 17.57 31.82 16.63
C CYS A 20 18.33 31.30 15.41
N LYS A 21 19.45 30.59 15.61
CA LYS A 21 20.01 29.78 14.51
C LYS A 21 19.13 28.53 14.36
N THR A 22 18.34 28.53 13.28
CA THR A 22 17.61 27.29 12.89
C THR A 22 18.62 26.30 12.30
N PRO A 23 18.55 25.00 12.65
CA PRO A 23 19.39 23.99 12.05
C PRO A 23 19.14 23.90 10.54
N GLN A 24 20.15 23.50 9.80
CA GLN A 24 19.98 23.21 8.37
C GLN A 24 19.63 21.74 8.20
N ALA A 25 18.64 21.45 7.38
CA ALA A 25 18.33 20.09 6.97
C ALA A 25 19.55 19.50 6.24
N THR A 26 19.75 18.19 6.40
CA THR A 26 20.80 17.48 5.70
C THR A 26 20.57 17.62 4.20
N LYS A 27 21.60 18.06 3.47
CA LYS A 27 21.51 18.11 2.01
C LYS A 27 21.34 16.68 1.51
N MET A 28 20.35 16.44 0.68
CA MET A 28 20.21 15.18 -0.03
C MET A 28 21.50 14.95 -0.78
N THR A 29 22.24 13.93 -0.36
CA THR A 29 23.60 13.71 -0.79
C THR A 29 23.63 13.29 -2.25
N ASP A 30 24.65 13.72 -2.99
CA ASP A 30 24.97 13.37 -4.38
C ASP A 30 25.17 11.84 -4.60
N ASN A 31 24.97 11.02 -3.57
CA ASN A 31 25.17 9.58 -3.57
C ASN A 31 23.94 8.76 -4.03
N VAL A 32 22.76 9.37 -4.11
CA VAL A 32 21.54 8.72 -4.59
C VAL A 32 21.38 9.01 -6.08
N LYS A 33 21.55 8.01 -6.92
CA LYS A 33 21.38 8.10 -8.38
C LYS A 33 19.89 8.00 -8.72
N LEU A 34 19.15 9.08 -8.55
CA LEU A 34 17.72 9.17 -8.90
C LEU A 34 17.44 9.15 -10.43
N GLN A 35 18.42 8.79 -11.25
CA GLN A 35 18.27 8.81 -12.70
C GLN A 35 18.10 7.38 -13.22
N LEU A 36 16.93 7.09 -13.75
CA LEU A 36 16.68 5.86 -14.50
C LEU A 36 17.53 5.84 -15.77
N PRO A 37 18.04 4.65 -16.19
CA PRO A 37 18.65 4.48 -17.49
C PRO A 37 17.72 4.92 -18.62
N SER A 38 18.28 5.41 -19.72
CA SER A 38 17.50 5.87 -20.87
C SER A 38 16.79 4.75 -21.65
N LYS A 39 17.24 3.50 -21.46
CA LYS A 39 16.71 2.30 -22.14
C LYS A 39 16.70 1.11 -21.19
N PHE A 40 15.78 0.18 -21.40
CA PHE A 40 15.86 -1.16 -20.81
C PHE A 40 17.01 -1.95 -21.47
N GLN A 41 17.58 -2.96 -20.76
CA GLN A 41 18.77 -3.70 -21.21
C GLN A 41 18.60 -4.50 -22.50
N LYS A 42 17.37 -4.91 -22.86
CA LYS A 42 17.04 -5.50 -24.16
C LYS A 42 16.37 -4.46 -25.03
N ASP A 43 16.70 -4.47 -26.34
CA ASP A 43 16.14 -3.57 -27.34
C ASP A 43 14.61 -3.54 -27.28
N SER A 44 14.08 -2.69 -26.41
CA SER A 44 12.72 -2.21 -26.57
C SER A 44 12.70 -1.42 -27.88
N VAL A 45 11.72 -1.68 -28.74
CA VAL A 45 11.54 -0.92 -29.98
C VAL A 45 11.54 0.56 -29.61
N ALA A 46 12.64 1.23 -29.93
CA ALA A 46 12.87 2.61 -29.55
C ALA A 46 11.74 3.49 -30.10
N GLY A 47 11.03 4.17 -29.20
CA GLY A 47 10.08 5.23 -29.58
C GLY A 47 8.59 4.91 -29.46
N THR A 48 8.18 3.76 -28.93
CA THR A 48 6.76 3.49 -28.64
C THR A 48 6.46 3.74 -27.16
N THR A 49 5.55 4.67 -26.90
CA THR A 49 4.99 4.93 -25.57
C THR A 49 4.32 3.67 -25.03
N ALA A 50 4.54 3.32 -23.76
CA ALA A 50 3.84 2.20 -23.13
C ALA A 50 2.33 2.49 -23.15
N THR A 51 1.59 1.74 -23.95
CA THR A 51 0.14 1.87 -23.98
C THR A 51 -0.45 1.03 -22.87
N VAL A 52 -0.76 1.65 -21.74
CA VAL A 52 -1.44 0.99 -20.62
C VAL A 52 -2.91 0.83 -20.98
N THR A 53 -3.24 -0.31 -21.57
CA THR A 53 -4.62 -0.65 -21.93
C THR A 53 -5.46 -0.86 -20.65
N PRO A 54 -6.73 -0.39 -20.57
CA PRO A 54 -7.60 -0.71 -19.44
C PRO A 54 -7.74 -2.23 -19.26
N TRP A 55 -7.79 -2.70 -18.03
CA TRP A 55 -7.79 -4.13 -17.72
C TRP A 55 -8.93 -4.92 -18.37
N ARG A 56 -10.11 -4.29 -18.56
CA ARG A 56 -11.25 -4.90 -19.28
C ARG A 56 -10.98 -5.17 -20.77
N GLN A 57 -10.05 -4.45 -21.38
CA GLN A 57 -9.64 -4.67 -22.77
C GLN A 57 -8.45 -5.64 -22.83
N PHE A 58 -7.64 -5.68 -21.76
CA PHE A 58 -6.50 -6.58 -21.67
C PHE A 58 -6.93 -8.04 -21.44
N PHE A 59 -7.93 -8.25 -20.56
CA PHE A 59 -8.49 -9.57 -20.26
C PHE A 59 -9.79 -9.77 -21.06
N SER A 60 -9.76 -10.66 -22.03
CA SER A 60 -10.90 -10.97 -22.91
C SER A 60 -11.85 -12.04 -22.34
N ASP A 61 -11.45 -12.79 -21.29
CA ASP A 61 -12.25 -13.83 -20.68
C ASP A 61 -13.35 -13.23 -19.78
N PRO A 62 -14.66 -13.46 -20.09
CA PRO A 62 -15.76 -12.92 -19.30
C PRO A 62 -15.81 -13.46 -17.86
N ALA A 63 -15.40 -14.74 -17.66
CA ALA A 63 -15.35 -15.34 -16.32
C ALA A 63 -14.30 -14.64 -15.46
N LEU A 64 -13.10 -14.46 -16.00
CA LEU A 64 -12.04 -13.70 -15.32
C LEU A 64 -12.47 -12.25 -15.04
N ALA A 65 -13.09 -11.58 -16.00
CA ALA A 65 -13.57 -10.21 -15.81
C ALA A 65 -14.59 -10.10 -14.67
N SER A 66 -15.52 -11.06 -14.56
CA SER A 66 -16.48 -11.13 -13.46
C SER A 66 -15.82 -11.36 -12.09
N LEU A 67 -14.77 -12.19 -12.05
CA LEU A 67 -13.99 -12.41 -10.82
C LEU A 67 -13.25 -11.14 -10.41
N ILE A 68 -12.60 -10.45 -11.35
CA ILE A 68 -11.94 -9.17 -11.08
C ILE A 68 -12.95 -8.14 -10.54
N ASP A 69 -14.11 -7.99 -11.18
CA ASP A 69 -15.16 -7.08 -10.70
C ASP A 69 -15.59 -7.41 -9.26
N THR A 70 -15.78 -8.70 -8.97
CA THR A 70 -16.14 -9.15 -7.62
C THR A 70 -15.03 -8.82 -6.61
N ALA A 71 -13.77 -9.03 -6.97
CA ALA A 71 -12.62 -8.70 -6.13
C ALA A 71 -12.55 -7.20 -5.85
N LEU A 72 -12.69 -6.36 -6.88
CA LEU A 72 -12.63 -4.90 -6.76
C LEU A 72 -13.70 -4.33 -5.81
N VAL A 73 -14.85 -4.99 -5.70
CA VAL A 73 -15.93 -4.56 -4.80
C VAL A 73 -15.76 -5.11 -3.39
N ASN A 74 -15.30 -6.36 -3.24
CA ASN A 74 -15.41 -7.10 -1.98
C ASN A 74 -14.08 -7.35 -1.27
N ASN A 75 -12.93 -7.18 -1.94
CA ASN A 75 -11.63 -7.45 -1.34
C ASN A 75 -11.38 -6.60 -0.09
N GLN A 76 -10.99 -7.26 1.01
CA GLN A 76 -10.82 -6.60 2.31
C GLN A 76 -9.60 -5.66 2.33
N ASP A 77 -8.50 -6.02 1.67
CA ASP A 77 -7.30 -5.18 1.62
C ASP A 77 -7.60 -3.87 0.89
N LEU A 78 -8.34 -3.95 -0.23
CA LEU A 78 -8.77 -2.76 -0.95
C LEU A 78 -9.72 -1.89 -0.11
N ARG A 79 -10.63 -2.49 0.65
CA ARG A 79 -11.51 -1.77 1.59
C ARG A 79 -10.72 -1.11 2.72
N MET A 80 -9.69 -1.77 3.24
CA MET A 80 -8.80 -1.18 4.24
C MET A 80 -8.05 0.04 3.70
N THR A 81 -7.55 -0.01 2.46
CA THR A 81 -6.88 1.17 1.87
C THR A 81 -7.83 2.35 1.68
N ILE A 82 -9.11 2.13 1.38
CA ILE A 82 -10.13 3.20 1.35
C ILE A 82 -10.27 3.86 2.73
N GLN A 83 -10.24 3.08 3.82
CA GLN A 83 -10.26 3.65 5.17
C GLN A 83 -8.98 4.41 5.50
N GLN A 84 -7.82 3.94 5.04
CA GLN A 84 -6.54 4.66 5.19
C GLN A 84 -6.59 6.03 4.49
N ILE A 85 -7.19 6.11 3.30
CA ILE A 85 -7.43 7.40 2.61
C ILE A 85 -8.32 8.32 3.48
N ALA A 86 -9.40 7.80 4.08
CA ALA A 86 -10.27 8.58 4.95
C ALA A 86 -9.54 9.07 6.21
N ILE A 87 -8.68 8.23 6.80
CA ILE A 87 -7.81 8.58 7.94
C ILE A 87 -6.85 9.69 7.54
N ALA A 88 -6.13 9.55 6.42
CA ALA A 88 -5.20 10.55 5.94
C ALA A 88 -5.89 11.89 5.60
N LYS A 89 -7.09 11.84 4.99
CA LYS A 89 -7.93 13.02 4.75
C LYS A 89 -8.34 13.72 6.05
N SER A 90 -8.66 12.94 7.09
CA SER A 90 -8.94 13.49 8.42
C SER A 90 -7.71 14.13 9.05
N GLY A 91 -6.50 13.61 8.77
CA GLY A 91 -5.23 14.22 9.14
C GLY A 91 -5.04 15.61 8.50
N VAL A 92 -5.41 15.77 7.23
CA VAL A 92 -5.40 17.10 6.57
C VAL A 92 -6.36 18.05 7.26
N LEU A 93 -7.60 17.60 7.51
CA LEU A 93 -8.61 18.41 8.21
C LEU A 93 -8.16 18.81 9.62
N TYR A 94 -7.46 17.92 10.32
CA TYR A 94 -6.87 18.23 11.63
C TYR A 94 -5.86 19.38 11.54
N GLN A 95 -4.95 19.31 10.57
CA GLN A 95 -3.96 20.38 10.37
C GLN A 95 -4.62 21.71 9.92
N GLU A 96 -5.69 21.66 9.14
CA GLU A 96 -6.49 22.83 8.81
C GLU A 96 -7.12 23.44 10.06
N GLY A 97 -7.64 22.61 10.95
CA GLY A 97 -8.21 23.04 12.23
C GLY A 97 -7.18 23.72 13.13
N GLN A 98 -5.92 23.25 13.13
CA GLN A 98 -4.84 23.88 13.90
C GLN A 98 -4.46 25.30 13.41
N MET A 99 -4.79 25.64 12.17
CA MET A 99 -4.56 26.98 11.62
C MET A 99 -5.69 27.97 11.99
N MET A 100 -6.81 27.49 12.53
CA MET A 100 -7.96 28.29 12.90
C MET A 100 -7.98 28.59 14.40
N PRO A 101 -8.57 29.72 14.85
CA PRO A 101 -8.78 29.95 16.27
C PRO A 101 -9.73 28.92 16.88
N THR A 102 -9.34 28.40 18.04
CA THR A 102 -10.22 27.52 18.83
C THR A 102 -11.05 28.36 19.78
N VAL A 103 -12.37 28.28 19.65
CA VAL A 103 -13.31 28.99 20.53
C VAL A 103 -13.94 28.00 21.51
N SER A 104 -13.81 28.27 22.80
CA SER A 104 -14.36 27.46 23.86
C SER A 104 -15.30 28.28 24.73
N GLY A 105 -16.43 27.69 25.13
CA GLY A 105 -17.36 28.29 26.08
C GLY A 105 -17.34 27.53 27.40
N GLY A 106 -17.38 28.25 28.53
CA GLY A 106 -17.33 27.61 29.83
C GLY A 106 -17.78 28.50 30.96
N GLY A 107 -17.96 27.91 32.11
CA GLY A 107 -18.19 28.61 33.36
C GLY A 107 -17.38 28.01 34.50
N SER A 108 -16.90 28.84 35.37
CA SER A 108 -16.15 28.44 36.55
C SER A 108 -16.66 29.06 37.84
N VAL A 109 -16.51 28.34 38.92
CA VAL A 109 -16.75 28.83 40.29
C VAL A 109 -15.51 28.62 41.08
N GLY A 110 -14.91 29.70 41.55
CA GLY A 110 -13.70 29.69 42.36
C GLY A 110 -13.95 30.27 43.74
N VAL A 111 -13.06 30.00 44.66
CA VAL A 111 -12.98 30.67 45.94
C VAL A 111 -11.53 30.99 46.27
N SER A 112 -11.24 32.23 46.60
CA SER A 112 -9.89 32.67 46.94
C SER A 112 -9.91 33.50 48.23
N LYS A 113 -8.80 33.46 48.95
CA LYS A 113 -8.58 34.34 50.08
C LYS A 113 -7.15 34.86 50.06
N ALA A 114 -7.00 36.14 49.78
CA ALA A 114 -5.72 36.80 49.83
C ALA A 114 -5.25 36.94 51.31
N GLY A 115 -3.96 36.70 51.53
CA GLY A 115 -3.36 36.90 52.87
C GLY A 115 -3.48 38.36 53.35
N ARG A 116 -3.88 38.57 54.57
CA ARG A 116 -4.16 39.91 55.13
C ARG A 116 -3.00 40.91 54.96
N TYR A 117 -1.79 40.43 54.99
CA TYR A 117 -0.58 41.28 54.93
C TYR A 117 -0.02 41.41 53.47
N THR A 118 -0.76 40.98 52.50
CA THR A 118 -0.48 41.27 51.07
C THR A 118 -1.17 42.56 50.65
N SER A 119 -0.69 43.19 49.56
CA SER A 119 -1.31 44.39 49.00
C SER A 119 -2.79 44.16 48.64
N GLU A 120 -3.11 42.98 48.09
CA GLU A 120 -4.47 42.58 47.72
C GLU A 120 -5.35 42.38 48.97
N GLY A 121 -4.89 41.60 49.96
CA GLY A 121 -5.65 41.33 51.19
C GLY A 121 -5.86 42.58 52.05
N ALA A 122 -4.91 43.52 52.10
CA ALA A 122 -5.07 44.83 52.74
C ALA A 122 -6.08 45.70 51.98
N GLY A 123 -6.02 45.67 50.63
CA GLY A 123 -6.96 46.38 49.75
C GLY A 123 -8.38 45.88 49.90
N ASN A 124 -8.60 44.56 49.83
CA ASN A 124 -9.89 43.91 49.99
C ASN A 124 -10.57 44.23 51.32
N ALA A 125 -9.79 44.37 52.37
CA ALA A 125 -10.32 44.68 53.72
C ALA A 125 -10.75 46.15 53.90
N THR A 126 -10.26 47.07 53.08
CA THR A 126 -10.54 48.49 53.18
C THR A 126 -11.42 49.01 52.01
N THR A 127 -11.71 48.18 51.00
CA THR A 127 -12.52 48.55 49.83
C THR A 127 -13.97 48.18 50.05
N GLU A 128 -14.85 49.17 49.84
CA GLU A 128 -16.29 48.96 49.83
C GLU A 128 -16.82 48.78 48.41
N ILE A 129 -17.65 47.77 48.17
CA ILE A 129 -18.34 47.51 46.88
C ILE A 129 -19.46 48.51 46.65
N LYS A 130 -20.09 48.89 47.73
CA LYS A 130 -21.14 49.90 47.83
C LYS A 130 -21.01 50.55 49.22
N PRO A 131 -21.48 51.79 49.43
CA PRO A 131 -21.43 52.44 50.72
C PRO A 131 -21.92 51.52 51.86
N GLY A 132 -21.06 51.23 52.85
CA GLY A 132 -21.31 50.36 53.98
C GLY A 132 -21.27 48.85 53.71
N LYS A 133 -20.76 48.42 52.54
CA LYS A 133 -20.63 46.99 52.21
C LYS A 133 -19.20 46.65 51.74
N SER A 134 -18.43 46.05 52.62
CA SER A 134 -17.05 45.63 52.34
C SER A 134 -16.99 44.42 51.39
N MET A 135 -15.82 44.16 50.81
CA MET A 135 -15.53 42.94 50.05
C MET A 135 -15.71 41.71 50.94
N PRO A 136 -16.38 40.61 50.45
CA PRO A 136 -16.52 39.37 51.19
C PRO A 136 -15.18 38.67 51.34
N GLU A 137 -14.99 38.01 52.51
CA GLU A 137 -13.77 37.21 52.76
C GLU A 137 -14.23 35.84 53.31
N PRO A 138 -14.01 34.71 52.60
CA PRO A 138 -13.29 34.56 51.33
C PRO A 138 -14.04 35.17 50.15
N LEU A 139 -13.32 35.51 49.11
CA LEU A 139 -13.85 36.03 47.85
C LEU A 139 -14.24 34.85 46.97
N MET A 140 -15.53 34.84 46.58
CA MET A 140 -16.01 33.91 45.53
C MET A 140 -15.72 34.52 44.15
N ASP A 141 -15.56 33.67 43.16
CA ASP A 141 -15.36 34.05 41.78
C ASP A 141 -16.27 33.21 40.87
N TYR A 142 -17.22 33.85 40.21
CA TYR A 142 -18.19 33.26 39.29
C TYR A 142 -17.93 33.82 37.92
N GLN A 143 -17.49 32.94 37.00
CA GLN A 143 -17.22 33.32 35.63
C GLN A 143 -18.08 32.50 34.66
N ILE A 144 -18.58 33.11 33.62
CA ILE A 144 -19.20 32.46 32.48
C ILE A 144 -18.88 33.24 31.22
N GLY A 145 -18.33 32.56 30.19
CA GLY A 145 -17.91 33.26 29.00
C GLY A 145 -17.36 32.33 27.91
N ALA A 146 -16.76 32.97 26.94
CA ALA A 146 -16.05 32.30 25.86
C ALA A 146 -14.58 32.76 25.80
N THR A 147 -13.71 31.83 25.50
CA THR A 147 -12.28 32.07 25.22
C THR A 147 -11.98 31.70 23.78
N ALA A 148 -11.10 32.42 23.14
CA ALA A 148 -10.57 32.11 21.82
C ALA A 148 -9.04 32.09 21.90
N ASP A 149 -8.44 30.98 21.48
CA ASP A 149 -7.00 30.82 21.40
C ASP A 149 -6.59 30.52 19.97
N TRP A 150 -5.57 31.20 19.48
CA TRP A 150 -5.10 31.09 18.13
C TRP A 150 -3.58 31.21 18.03
N GLU A 151 -2.92 30.21 17.46
CA GLU A 151 -1.54 30.32 17.01
C GLU A 151 -1.51 30.89 15.58
N VAL A 152 -0.99 32.08 15.42
CA VAL A 152 -0.84 32.72 14.09
C VAL A 152 0.33 32.10 13.35
N ASP A 153 0.09 31.56 12.16
CA ASP A 153 1.11 30.87 11.36
C ASP A 153 2.11 31.86 10.69
N LEU A 154 2.79 32.64 11.51
CA LEU A 154 3.72 33.71 11.07
C LEU A 154 4.88 33.18 10.24
N TRP A 155 5.40 32.03 10.59
CA TRP A 155 6.56 31.37 9.96
C TRP A 155 6.19 30.24 9.03
N HIS A 156 4.91 30.01 8.77
CA HIS A 156 4.40 28.90 7.98
C HIS A 156 4.74 27.51 8.57
N LYS A 157 4.81 27.37 9.90
CA LYS A 157 4.99 26.08 10.59
C LYS A 157 3.76 25.19 10.38
N LEU A 158 2.59 25.73 10.67
CA LEU A 158 1.31 25.02 10.54
C LEU A 158 0.98 24.72 9.07
N SER A 159 1.26 25.66 8.18
CA SER A 159 1.15 25.46 6.72
C SER A 159 2.05 24.33 6.23
N SER A 160 3.29 24.22 6.72
CA SER A 160 4.19 23.13 6.36
C SER A 160 3.68 21.79 6.87
N SER A 161 3.15 21.74 8.10
CA SER A 161 2.49 20.53 8.65
C SER A 161 1.27 20.12 7.83
N LYS A 162 0.46 21.10 7.37
CA LYS A 162 -0.67 20.83 6.47
C LYS A 162 -0.19 20.30 5.12
N HIS A 163 0.85 20.87 4.52
CA HIS A 163 1.42 20.36 3.26
C HIS A 163 1.94 18.94 3.42
N ALA A 164 2.62 18.63 4.54
CA ALA A 164 3.04 17.27 4.84
C ALA A 164 1.84 16.29 4.88
N ALA A 165 0.74 16.69 5.54
CA ALA A 165 -0.46 15.87 5.60
C ALA A 165 -1.15 15.71 4.24
N VAL A 166 -1.13 16.74 3.38
CA VAL A 166 -1.68 16.66 2.01
C VAL A 166 -0.87 15.70 1.15
N GLU A 167 0.46 15.78 1.20
CA GLU A 167 1.32 14.85 0.46
C GLU A 167 1.14 13.41 0.95
N HIS A 168 1.05 13.20 2.26
CA HIS A 168 0.73 11.87 2.82
C HIS A 168 -0.65 11.36 2.39
N TYR A 169 -1.66 12.22 2.31
CA TYR A 169 -2.97 11.86 1.75
C TYR A 169 -2.86 11.43 0.28
N LEU A 170 -2.12 12.15 -0.55
CA LEU A 170 -1.87 11.78 -1.96
C LEU A 170 -1.12 10.45 -2.06
N ALA A 171 -0.13 10.22 -1.19
CA ALA A 171 0.55 8.93 -1.10
C ALA A 171 -0.41 7.77 -0.81
N THR A 172 -1.38 7.94 0.09
CA THR A 172 -2.38 6.90 0.37
C THR A 172 -3.31 6.63 -0.81
N VAL A 173 -3.63 7.66 -1.62
CA VAL A 173 -4.41 7.50 -2.85
C VAL A 173 -3.66 6.66 -3.88
N ASP A 174 -2.37 6.95 -4.08
CA ASP A 174 -1.54 6.16 -4.99
C ASP A 174 -1.25 4.76 -4.44
N GLY A 175 -1.11 4.60 -3.13
CA GLY A 175 -1.03 3.30 -2.45
C GLY A 175 -2.26 2.43 -2.72
N ARG A 176 -3.47 2.99 -2.68
CA ARG A 176 -4.70 2.28 -3.10
C ARG A 176 -4.60 1.81 -4.55
N ASN A 177 -4.10 2.65 -5.46
CA ASN A 177 -3.97 2.29 -6.87
C ASN A 177 -2.94 1.16 -7.07
N ALA A 178 -1.87 1.12 -6.28
CA ALA A 178 -0.90 0.02 -6.26
C ALA A 178 -1.56 -1.29 -5.79
N VAL A 179 -2.33 -1.26 -4.71
CA VAL A 179 -3.09 -2.42 -4.21
C VAL A 179 -4.09 -2.91 -5.24
N LEU A 180 -4.81 -2.01 -5.91
CA LEU A 180 -5.78 -2.33 -6.96
C LEU A 180 -5.11 -3.05 -8.15
N SER A 181 -4.00 -2.52 -8.65
CA SER A 181 -3.21 -3.13 -9.73
C SER A 181 -2.69 -4.52 -9.34
N SER A 182 -2.18 -4.66 -8.11
CA SER A 182 -1.72 -5.92 -7.55
C SER A 182 -2.85 -6.95 -7.41
N LEU A 183 -4.02 -6.54 -6.94
CA LEU A 183 -5.20 -7.40 -6.78
C LEU A 183 -5.66 -7.97 -8.14
N ILE A 184 -5.75 -7.13 -9.16
CA ILE A 184 -6.10 -7.57 -10.52
C ILE A 184 -5.11 -8.62 -11.02
N SER A 185 -3.80 -8.37 -10.83
CA SER A 185 -2.74 -9.30 -11.23
C SER A 185 -2.83 -10.63 -10.48
N GLN A 186 -3.06 -10.60 -9.17
CA GLN A 186 -3.19 -11.80 -8.34
C GLN A 186 -4.42 -12.64 -8.72
N VAL A 187 -5.57 -12.00 -8.97
CA VAL A 187 -6.79 -12.70 -9.41
C VAL A 187 -6.55 -13.36 -10.76
N ALA A 188 -5.96 -12.65 -11.72
CA ALA A 188 -5.68 -13.20 -13.05
C ALA A 188 -4.65 -14.34 -13.01
N GLY A 189 -3.56 -14.18 -12.26
CA GLY A 189 -2.53 -15.20 -12.12
C GLY A 189 -3.07 -16.50 -11.48
N ASN A 190 -3.83 -16.38 -10.37
CA ASN A 190 -4.47 -17.52 -9.74
C ASN A 190 -5.51 -18.19 -10.63
N TYR A 191 -6.26 -17.42 -11.43
CA TYR A 191 -7.23 -17.96 -12.38
C TYR A 191 -6.55 -18.79 -13.47
N TYR A 192 -5.45 -18.29 -14.07
CA TYR A 192 -4.71 -19.06 -15.07
C TYR A 192 -4.04 -20.31 -14.49
N GLN A 193 -3.54 -20.22 -13.27
CA GLN A 193 -3.03 -21.40 -12.55
C GLN A 193 -4.12 -22.45 -12.33
N LEU A 194 -5.33 -22.01 -11.96
CA LEU A 194 -6.48 -22.89 -11.74
C LEU A 194 -6.91 -23.59 -13.05
N LEU A 195 -6.91 -22.86 -14.18
CA LEU A 195 -7.19 -23.47 -15.49
C LEU A 195 -6.14 -24.53 -15.87
N ALA A 196 -4.87 -24.28 -15.58
CA ALA A 196 -3.80 -25.26 -15.81
C ALA A 196 -4.01 -26.53 -14.97
N LEU A 197 -4.37 -26.39 -13.70
CA LEU A 197 -4.63 -27.50 -12.79
C LEU A 197 -5.82 -28.36 -13.25
N ASP A 198 -6.90 -27.73 -13.75
CA ASP A 198 -8.03 -28.47 -14.31
C ASP A 198 -7.63 -29.30 -15.53
N ASN A 199 -6.85 -28.71 -16.45
CA ASN A 199 -6.37 -29.41 -17.63
C ASN A 199 -5.41 -30.56 -17.25
N LYS A 200 -4.57 -30.39 -16.22
CA LYS A 200 -3.74 -31.45 -15.67
C LYS A 200 -4.58 -32.59 -15.07
N LEU A 201 -5.65 -32.25 -14.36
CA LEU A 201 -6.55 -33.24 -13.80
C LEU A 201 -7.23 -34.07 -14.91
N ASP A 202 -7.61 -33.45 -16.02
CA ASP A 202 -8.14 -34.20 -17.18
C ASP A 202 -7.10 -35.11 -17.82
N LEU A 203 -5.83 -34.63 -17.93
CA LEU A 203 -4.75 -35.50 -18.43
C LEU A 203 -4.51 -36.69 -17.52
N ILE A 204 -4.50 -36.51 -16.20
CA ILE A 204 -4.29 -37.63 -15.27
C ILE A 204 -5.45 -38.62 -15.31
N HIS A 205 -6.71 -38.17 -15.48
CA HIS A 205 -7.86 -39.04 -15.67
C HIS A 205 -7.71 -39.91 -16.93
N GLN A 206 -7.31 -39.29 -18.06
CA GLN A 206 -7.05 -40.03 -19.28
C GLN A 206 -5.93 -41.07 -19.10
N TYR A 207 -4.86 -40.67 -18.41
CA TYR A 207 -3.75 -41.60 -18.11
C TYR A 207 -4.17 -42.75 -17.18
N ILE A 208 -4.96 -42.48 -16.14
CA ILE A 208 -5.51 -43.52 -15.25
C ILE A 208 -6.34 -44.52 -16.05
N ASP A 209 -7.19 -44.07 -16.98
CA ASP A 209 -8.00 -44.95 -17.79
C ASP A 209 -7.16 -45.79 -18.78
N LEU A 210 -6.09 -45.21 -19.28
CA LEU A 210 -5.09 -45.90 -20.08
C LEU A 210 -4.38 -46.99 -19.27
N GLN A 211 -3.91 -46.67 -18.07
CA GLN A 211 -3.21 -47.59 -17.17
C GLN A 211 -4.12 -48.74 -16.67
N LYS A 212 -5.41 -48.49 -16.44
CA LYS A 212 -6.38 -49.56 -16.12
C LYS A 212 -6.42 -50.63 -17.23
N LYS A 213 -6.52 -50.16 -18.49
CA LYS A 213 -6.51 -51.07 -19.66
C LYS A 213 -5.18 -51.81 -19.77
N ALA A 214 -4.07 -51.13 -19.47
CA ALA A 214 -2.75 -51.73 -19.48
C ALA A 214 -2.61 -52.86 -18.45
N VAL A 215 -3.08 -52.64 -17.21
CA VAL A 215 -3.11 -53.68 -16.16
C VAL A 215 -3.95 -54.89 -16.61
N GLU A 216 -5.10 -54.66 -17.23
CA GLU A 216 -5.96 -55.80 -17.73
C GLU A 216 -5.23 -56.60 -18.81
N ILE A 217 -4.59 -55.93 -19.78
CA ILE A 217 -3.81 -56.59 -20.84
C ILE A 217 -2.65 -57.37 -20.24
N ALA A 218 -1.87 -56.80 -19.32
CA ALA A 218 -0.76 -57.51 -18.65
C ALA A 218 -1.25 -58.76 -17.90
N LYS A 219 -2.38 -58.71 -17.21
CA LYS A 219 -2.98 -59.86 -16.54
C LYS A 219 -3.41 -60.97 -17.52
N ILE A 220 -3.92 -60.60 -18.70
CA ILE A 220 -4.30 -61.60 -19.75
C ILE A 220 -3.02 -62.22 -20.32
N GLN A 221 -2.02 -61.44 -20.63
CA GLN A 221 -0.75 -61.93 -21.20
C GLN A 221 0.00 -62.85 -20.23
N LYS A 222 0.01 -62.52 -18.92
CA LYS A 222 0.54 -63.42 -17.89
C LYS A 222 -0.17 -64.76 -17.88
N LYS A 223 -1.50 -64.78 -17.97
CA LYS A 223 -2.27 -66.04 -18.03
C LYS A 223 -1.97 -66.87 -19.27
N ALA A 224 -1.52 -66.26 -20.34
CA ALA A 224 -1.12 -66.89 -21.59
C ALA A 224 0.39 -67.20 -21.65
N ASP A 225 1.12 -67.12 -20.54
CA ASP A 225 2.58 -67.24 -20.44
C ASP A 225 3.38 -66.32 -21.40
N ALA A 226 2.75 -65.26 -21.85
CA ALA A 226 3.36 -64.27 -22.77
C ALA A 226 4.02 -63.11 -22.04
N ASP A 227 3.82 -62.94 -20.73
CA ASP A 227 4.44 -61.90 -19.89
C ASP A 227 4.66 -62.37 -18.44
N THR A 228 5.38 -61.59 -17.65
CA THR A 228 5.83 -61.94 -16.30
C THR A 228 4.95 -61.31 -15.21
N GLU A 229 4.98 -61.88 -13.99
CA GLU A 229 4.38 -61.22 -12.79
C GLU A 229 4.95 -59.85 -12.57
N LEU A 230 6.26 -59.64 -12.82
CA LEU A 230 6.93 -58.35 -12.66
C LEU A 230 6.26 -57.27 -13.51
N ALA A 231 5.82 -57.57 -14.72
CA ALA A 231 5.10 -56.65 -15.58
C ALA A 231 3.76 -56.23 -14.95
N VAL A 232 2.96 -57.18 -14.46
CA VAL A 232 1.69 -56.88 -13.79
C VAL A 232 1.87 -55.99 -12.59
N GLU A 233 2.83 -56.27 -11.70
CA GLU A 233 3.13 -55.52 -10.51
C GLU A 233 3.58 -54.05 -10.85
N LYS A 234 4.38 -53.86 -11.91
CA LYS A 234 4.78 -52.55 -12.37
C LYS A 234 3.60 -51.72 -12.86
N PHE A 235 2.66 -52.29 -13.61
CA PHE A 235 1.47 -51.57 -14.08
C PHE A 235 0.51 -51.24 -12.93
N GLU A 236 0.33 -52.14 -11.99
CA GLU A 236 -0.47 -51.87 -10.80
C GLU A 236 0.17 -50.73 -9.94
N ALA A 237 1.48 -50.74 -9.81
CA ALA A 237 2.22 -49.67 -9.13
C ALA A 237 2.04 -48.32 -9.83
N GLU A 238 2.17 -48.27 -11.17
CA GLU A 238 2.00 -47.02 -11.96
C GLU A 238 0.54 -46.53 -11.90
N LEU A 239 -0.45 -47.43 -11.97
CA LEU A 239 -1.86 -47.08 -11.77
C LEU A 239 -2.10 -46.51 -10.36
N ALA A 240 -1.48 -47.11 -9.33
CA ALA A 240 -1.59 -46.61 -7.96
C ALA A 240 -0.96 -45.21 -7.82
N LYS A 241 0.20 -44.97 -8.45
CA LYS A 241 0.86 -43.68 -8.52
C LYS A 241 -0.04 -42.61 -9.20
N ALA A 242 -0.57 -42.93 -10.39
CA ALA A 242 -1.45 -42.01 -11.13
C ALA A 242 -2.70 -41.62 -10.30
N ARG A 243 -3.28 -42.58 -9.56
CA ARG A 243 -4.39 -42.31 -8.63
C ARG A 243 -3.97 -41.43 -7.44
N ALA A 244 -2.74 -41.58 -6.94
CA ALA A 244 -2.21 -40.67 -5.89
C ALA A 244 -2.02 -39.24 -6.41
N ASP A 245 -1.48 -39.13 -7.64
CA ASP A 245 -1.28 -37.82 -8.30
C ASP A 245 -2.62 -37.10 -8.57
N GLU A 246 -3.70 -37.86 -8.88
CA GLU A 246 -5.07 -37.33 -8.97
C GLU A 246 -5.50 -36.59 -7.68
N TYR A 247 -5.26 -37.20 -6.50
CA TYR A 247 -5.62 -36.59 -5.23
C TYR A 247 -4.75 -35.36 -4.93
N THR A 248 -3.50 -35.38 -5.33
CA THR A 248 -2.60 -34.21 -5.22
C THR A 248 -3.12 -33.04 -6.05
N LEU A 249 -3.52 -33.27 -7.31
CA LEU A 249 -4.10 -32.25 -8.18
C LEU A 249 -5.44 -31.71 -7.64
N LYS A 250 -6.31 -32.59 -7.12
CA LYS A 250 -7.57 -32.17 -6.48
C LYS A 250 -7.34 -31.27 -5.28
N GLN A 251 -6.30 -31.56 -4.48
CA GLN A 251 -5.93 -30.71 -3.36
C GLN A 251 -5.43 -29.34 -3.85
N GLN A 252 -4.56 -29.31 -4.85
CA GLN A 252 -4.05 -28.06 -5.43
C GLN A 252 -5.18 -27.20 -6.05
N ILE A 253 -6.16 -27.83 -6.70
CA ILE A 253 -7.37 -27.14 -7.20
C ILE A 253 -8.13 -26.49 -6.04
N THR A 254 -8.36 -27.24 -4.95
CA THR A 254 -9.05 -26.71 -3.78
C THR A 254 -8.31 -25.54 -3.15
N GLU A 255 -7.00 -25.64 -3.02
CA GLU A 255 -6.15 -24.55 -2.50
C GLU A 255 -6.19 -23.30 -3.39
N SER A 256 -6.12 -23.49 -4.72
CA SER A 256 -6.21 -22.40 -5.69
C SER A 256 -7.60 -21.74 -5.68
N GLU A 257 -8.68 -22.52 -5.61
CA GLU A 257 -10.05 -21.98 -5.47
C GLU A 257 -10.22 -21.21 -4.16
N ASN A 258 -9.68 -21.70 -3.05
CA ASN A 258 -9.73 -21.00 -1.76
C ASN A 258 -8.90 -19.72 -1.78
N SER A 259 -7.74 -19.73 -2.40
CA SER A 259 -6.92 -18.52 -2.61
C SER A 259 -7.67 -17.47 -3.43
N LEU A 260 -8.31 -17.85 -4.53
CA LEU A 260 -9.17 -16.96 -5.30
C LEU A 260 -10.34 -16.43 -4.47
N ASN A 261 -11.07 -17.29 -3.75
CA ASN A 261 -12.19 -16.86 -2.91
C ASN A 261 -11.76 -15.86 -1.82
N LEU A 262 -10.55 -16.00 -1.27
CA LEU A 262 -9.98 -15.02 -0.34
C LEU A 262 -9.78 -13.67 -1.03
N LEU A 263 -9.19 -13.64 -2.23
CA LEU A 263 -9.03 -12.41 -3.01
C LEU A 263 -10.38 -11.77 -3.38
N LEU A 264 -11.42 -12.61 -3.62
CA LEU A 264 -12.79 -12.17 -3.89
C LEU A 264 -13.53 -11.70 -2.63
N GLY A 265 -12.93 -11.78 -1.45
CA GLY A 265 -13.53 -11.39 -0.17
C GLY A 265 -14.76 -12.22 0.21
N ARG A 266 -14.79 -13.52 -0.12
CA ARG A 266 -15.91 -14.43 0.16
C ARG A 266 -15.45 -15.77 0.71
N TYR A 267 -16.37 -16.50 1.34
CA TYR A 267 -16.12 -17.86 1.81
C TYR A 267 -15.90 -18.83 0.64
N PRO A 268 -15.21 -19.97 0.87
CA PRO A 268 -14.93 -20.97 -0.14
C PRO A 268 -16.17 -21.41 -0.91
N THR A 269 -16.16 -21.16 -2.20
CA THR A 269 -17.18 -21.62 -3.16
C THR A 269 -16.50 -22.03 -4.46
N LYS A 270 -17.14 -22.88 -5.24
CA LYS A 270 -16.62 -23.28 -6.54
C LYS A 270 -16.48 -22.05 -7.47
N ILE A 271 -15.41 -22.02 -8.24
CA ILE A 271 -15.13 -20.95 -9.22
C ILE A 271 -15.59 -21.43 -10.60
N ASP A 272 -16.51 -20.68 -11.21
CA ASP A 272 -16.94 -20.93 -12.59
C ASP A 272 -15.84 -20.53 -13.56
N ARG A 273 -15.49 -21.44 -14.48
CA ARG A 273 -14.39 -21.26 -15.42
C ARG A 273 -14.52 -22.15 -16.65
N ASN A 274 -13.97 -21.68 -17.77
CA ASN A 274 -13.89 -22.46 -19.00
C ASN A 274 -12.46 -22.96 -19.21
N LYS A 275 -12.20 -24.22 -18.84
CA LYS A 275 -10.88 -24.85 -18.96
C LYS A 275 -10.48 -25.16 -20.40
N ASP A 276 -11.45 -25.41 -21.30
CA ASP A 276 -11.20 -25.93 -22.64
C ASP A 276 -10.49 -24.89 -23.54
N ALA A 277 -10.67 -23.60 -23.22
CA ALA A 277 -10.04 -22.52 -23.96
C ALA A 277 -8.58 -22.23 -23.50
N PHE A 278 -8.07 -22.89 -22.45
CA PHE A 278 -6.81 -22.51 -21.78
C PHE A 278 -5.61 -22.40 -22.73
N LEU A 279 -5.35 -23.41 -23.56
CA LEU A 279 -4.21 -23.40 -24.48
C LEU A 279 -4.36 -22.38 -25.62
N SER A 280 -5.59 -21.99 -25.95
CA SER A 280 -5.88 -20.98 -26.98
C SER A 280 -5.84 -19.54 -26.48
N ILE A 281 -5.74 -19.33 -25.16
CA ILE A 281 -5.64 -17.97 -24.59
C ILE A 281 -4.35 -17.32 -25.06
N ASN A 282 -4.49 -16.16 -25.72
CA ASN A 282 -3.38 -15.30 -26.10
C ASN A 282 -3.63 -13.90 -25.55
N LEU A 283 -2.79 -13.46 -24.60
CA LEU A 283 -2.81 -12.09 -24.12
C LEU A 283 -2.08 -11.18 -25.12
N GLN A 284 -2.55 -9.96 -25.24
CA GLN A 284 -1.87 -8.96 -26.08
C GLN A 284 -0.47 -8.68 -25.52
N LYS A 285 0.54 -8.67 -26.41
CA LYS A 285 1.90 -8.28 -25.99
C LYS A 285 1.87 -6.80 -25.57
N VAL A 286 2.28 -6.55 -24.34
CA VAL A 286 2.38 -5.19 -23.79
C VAL A 286 3.66 -4.54 -24.31
N MET A 287 3.54 -3.34 -24.87
CA MET A 287 4.70 -2.54 -25.27
C MET A 287 5.34 -1.91 -24.04
N THR A 288 6.60 -2.17 -23.80
CA THR A 288 7.30 -1.77 -22.57
C THR A 288 7.62 -0.28 -22.46
N GLY A 289 7.58 0.47 -23.56
CA GLY A 289 7.89 1.90 -23.54
C GLY A 289 9.35 2.21 -23.19
N ILE A 290 9.56 3.36 -22.57
CA ILE A 290 10.86 3.80 -22.05
C ILE A 290 10.86 3.82 -20.51
N PRO A 291 12.02 3.62 -19.84
CA PRO A 291 12.09 3.57 -18.37
C PRO A 291 11.50 4.80 -17.66
N SER A 292 11.62 5.99 -18.23
CA SER A 292 11.07 7.21 -17.63
C SER A 292 9.54 7.23 -17.53
N GLU A 293 8.82 6.44 -18.33
CA GLU A 293 7.35 6.32 -18.23
C GLU A 293 6.91 5.58 -16.96
N LEU A 294 7.80 4.80 -16.33
CA LEU A 294 7.52 4.18 -15.04
C LEU A 294 7.23 5.22 -13.95
N LEU A 295 7.90 6.38 -14.01
CA LEU A 295 7.72 7.46 -13.04
C LEU A 295 6.28 8.01 -13.02
N THR A 296 5.64 8.05 -14.18
CA THR A 296 4.27 8.58 -14.31
C THR A 296 3.20 7.51 -14.21
N ASN A 297 3.52 6.27 -14.65
CA ASN A 297 2.53 5.22 -14.79
C ASN A 297 2.43 4.31 -13.55
N ARG A 298 3.49 4.17 -12.77
CA ARG A 298 3.50 3.27 -11.60
C ARG A 298 3.02 3.98 -10.34
N PRO A 299 1.94 3.49 -9.73
CA PRO A 299 1.40 4.12 -8.51
C PRO A 299 2.29 3.92 -7.28
N ASP A 300 3.07 2.85 -7.19
CA ASP A 300 4.03 2.62 -6.10
C ASP A 300 5.18 3.65 -6.11
N ILE A 301 5.66 4.05 -7.30
CA ILE A 301 6.67 5.10 -7.44
C ILE A 301 6.08 6.46 -7.03
N ARG A 302 4.86 6.78 -7.49
CA ARG A 302 4.18 8.03 -7.11
C ARG A 302 3.88 8.08 -5.61
N GLN A 303 3.49 6.96 -5.02
CA GLN A 303 3.32 6.85 -3.57
C GLN A 303 4.62 7.22 -2.85
N ALA A 304 5.75 6.62 -3.24
CA ALA A 304 7.04 6.89 -2.62
C ALA A 304 7.51 8.35 -2.85
N GLU A 305 7.18 8.96 -4.00
CA GLU A 305 7.45 10.37 -4.29
C GLU A 305 6.66 11.29 -3.34
N HIS A 306 5.37 11.04 -3.14
CA HIS A 306 4.53 11.80 -2.21
C HIS A 306 4.96 11.61 -0.75
N GLU A 307 5.39 10.41 -0.33
CA GLU A 307 5.95 10.20 1.02
C GLU A 307 7.25 10.97 1.21
N LEU A 308 8.12 11.02 0.22
CA LEU A 308 9.33 11.86 0.25
C LEU A 308 8.98 13.36 0.34
N ALA A 309 7.97 13.81 -0.40
CA ALA A 309 7.50 15.19 -0.35
C ALA A 309 6.91 15.52 1.03
N SER A 310 6.12 14.61 1.62
CA SER A 310 5.58 14.73 2.98
C SER A 310 6.69 14.87 4.02
N ALA A 311 7.72 14.01 3.94
CA ALA A 311 8.87 14.05 4.84
C ALA A 311 9.65 15.39 4.72
N LYS A 312 9.81 15.95 3.52
CA LYS A 312 10.43 17.26 3.31
C LYS A 312 9.66 18.38 4.01
N TRP A 313 8.34 18.38 3.88
CA TRP A 313 7.50 19.36 4.57
C TRP A 313 7.54 19.18 6.10
N SER A 314 7.63 17.95 6.58
CA SER A 314 7.78 17.63 8.01
C SER A 314 9.09 18.20 8.58
N VAL A 315 10.21 18.08 7.85
CA VAL A 315 11.49 18.71 8.24
C VAL A 315 11.37 20.23 8.28
N ASP A 316 10.68 20.83 7.30
CA ASP A 316 10.48 22.29 7.28
C ASP A 316 9.62 22.76 8.47
N ALA A 317 8.56 22.00 8.82
CA ALA A 317 7.76 22.27 10.02
C ALA A 317 8.59 22.17 11.31
N ALA A 318 9.34 21.07 11.49
CA ALA A 318 10.18 20.84 12.66
C ALA A 318 11.31 21.90 12.80
N ARG A 319 11.86 22.35 11.68
CA ARG A 319 12.82 23.44 11.66
C ARG A 319 12.21 24.75 12.17
N LYS A 320 10.95 25.01 11.87
CA LYS A 320 10.24 26.24 12.28
C LYS A 320 9.84 26.24 13.74
N GLU A 321 9.85 25.09 14.43
CA GLU A 321 9.66 25.00 15.90
C GLU A 321 10.76 25.72 16.71
N PHE A 322 11.92 25.99 16.11
CA PHE A 322 12.97 26.80 16.74
C PHE A 322 12.65 28.30 16.77
N LEU A 323 11.67 28.76 15.97
CA LEU A 323 11.24 30.13 15.89
C LEU A 323 10.16 30.43 16.94
N PRO A 324 10.04 31.68 17.40
CA PRO A 324 9.00 32.06 18.36
C PRO A 324 7.60 31.94 17.73
N SER A 325 6.63 31.35 18.43
CA SER A 325 5.22 31.36 18.02
C SER A 325 4.49 32.60 18.50
N LEU A 326 3.63 33.15 17.65
CA LEU A 326 2.71 34.22 17.98
C LEU A 326 1.35 33.65 18.35
N ASN A 327 1.01 33.77 19.66
CA ASN A 327 -0.29 33.31 20.16
C ASN A 327 -1.17 34.51 20.48
N ILE A 328 -2.42 34.46 20.07
CA ILE A 328 -3.46 35.43 20.41
C ILE A 328 -4.51 34.70 21.23
N SER A 329 -4.73 35.21 22.45
CA SER A 329 -5.79 34.74 23.32
C SER A 329 -6.79 35.87 23.57
N ALA A 330 -8.06 35.60 23.40
CA ALA A 330 -9.14 36.52 23.70
C ALA A 330 -10.16 35.87 24.62
N ALA A 331 -10.69 36.62 25.55
CA ALA A 331 -11.76 36.17 26.43
C ALA A 331 -12.84 37.24 26.52
N ILE A 332 -14.07 36.83 26.57
CA ILE A 332 -15.23 37.68 26.82
C ILE A 332 -16.23 36.91 27.70
N GLY A 333 -16.69 37.53 28.74
CA GLY A 333 -17.62 36.86 29.64
C GLY A 333 -18.19 37.77 30.71
N LEU A 334 -18.93 37.17 31.61
CA LEU A 334 -19.43 37.78 32.82
C LEU A 334 -18.61 37.25 34.00
N ASP A 335 -18.18 38.19 34.85
CA ASP A 335 -17.36 37.89 36.02
C ASP A 335 -17.88 38.64 37.22
N ALA A 336 -18.10 37.96 38.34
CA ALA A 336 -18.57 38.56 39.59
C ALA A 336 -18.24 37.68 40.78
N PHE A 337 -17.95 38.31 41.92
CA PHE A 337 -17.74 37.60 43.21
C PHE A 337 -19.07 37.18 43.88
N ASN A 338 -20.23 37.53 43.28
CA ASN A 338 -21.55 37.12 43.79
C ASN A 338 -22.47 36.81 42.60
N PRO A 339 -23.23 35.68 42.59
CA PRO A 339 -24.13 35.32 41.48
C PRO A 339 -25.15 36.37 41.12
N THR A 340 -25.63 37.16 42.10
CA THR A 340 -26.59 38.23 41.85
C THR A 340 -26.04 39.43 41.06
N TYR A 341 -24.73 39.55 41.03
CA TYR A 341 -24.02 40.60 40.24
C TYR A 341 -23.64 40.12 38.85
N LEU A 342 -23.62 38.82 38.62
CA LEU A 342 -23.22 38.25 37.31
C LEU A 342 -24.13 38.73 36.19
N THR A 343 -25.44 38.90 36.47
CA THR A 343 -26.44 39.35 35.49
C THR A 343 -26.55 40.86 35.36
N GLN A 344 -25.75 41.65 36.09
CA GLN A 344 -25.83 43.13 36.07
C GLN A 344 -24.97 43.73 34.96
N LEU A 345 -25.44 43.62 33.72
CA LEU A 345 -24.77 44.25 32.58
C LEU A 345 -24.87 45.80 32.62
N PRO A 346 -23.84 46.51 32.17
CA PRO A 346 -22.52 46.04 31.68
C PRO A 346 -21.50 45.86 32.80
N LYS A 347 -21.84 45.94 34.08
CA LYS A 347 -20.92 45.96 35.21
C LYS A 347 -20.19 44.63 35.44
N SER A 348 -20.79 43.55 35.05
CA SER A 348 -20.19 42.19 35.11
C SER A 348 -19.47 41.78 33.83
N LEU A 349 -19.57 42.58 32.76
CA LEU A 349 -18.87 42.27 31.52
C LEU A 349 -17.38 42.43 31.66
N ALA A 350 -16.63 41.35 31.49
CA ALA A 350 -15.19 41.30 31.44
C ALA A 350 -14.74 40.84 30.04
N PHE A 351 -13.69 41.45 29.51
CA PHE A 351 -13.06 41.01 28.30
C PHE A 351 -11.53 41.25 28.37
N SER A 352 -10.81 40.39 27.69
CA SER A 352 -9.37 40.52 27.54
C SER A 352 -8.94 40.09 26.14
N VAL A 353 -7.91 40.73 25.61
CA VAL A 353 -7.21 40.32 24.38
C VAL A 353 -5.74 40.42 24.67
N LEU A 354 -5.04 39.30 24.53
CA LEU A 354 -3.60 39.20 24.79
C LEU A 354 -2.92 38.62 23.55
N GLY A 355 -1.95 39.34 23.01
CA GLY A 355 -1.01 38.83 22.00
C GLY A 355 0.35 38.60 22.63
N GLY A 356 0.89 37.40 22.47
CA GLY A 356 2.18 37.04 23.04
C GLY A 356 3.09 36.33 22.04
N LEU A 357 4.35 36.73 21.99
CA LEU A 357 5.38 36.02 21.24
C LEU A 357 6.16 35.13 22.22
N THR A 358 6.06 33.82 22.05
CA THR A 358 6.70 32.84 22.93
C THR A 358 7.67 31.95 22.15
N GLY A 359 8.88 31.78 22.68
CA GLY A 359 9.90 30.94 22.05
C GLY A 359 10.78 30.22 23.05
N PRO A 360 11.33 29.08 22.70
CA PRO A 360 12.18 28.30 23.58
C PRO A 360 13.55 29.00 23.75
N LEU A 361 13.85 29.46 24.95
CA LEU A 361 15.14 30.07 25.27
C LEU A 361 16.14 29.04 25.81
N ILE A 362 15.68 28.14 26.68
CA ILE A 362 16.50 27.14 27.39
C ILE A 362 15.89 25.76 27.13
N ASN A 363 16.72 24.71 27.19
CA ASN A 363 16.32 23.32 27.03
C ASN A 363 15.59 23.03 25.68
N LYS A 364 16.29 23.31 24.61
CA LYS A 364 15.80 23.03 23.22
C LYS A 364 15.95 21.54 22.82
N LYS A 365 16.31 20.63 23.75
CA LYS A 365 16.61 19.22 23.41
C LYS A 365 15.45 18.49 22.76
N ALA A 366 14.20 18.73 23.19
CA ALA A 366 13.02 18.10 22.59
C ALA A 366 12.82 18.57 21.15
N ILE A 367 12.91 19.87 20.88
CA ILE A 367 12.79 20.44 19.52
C ILE A 367 13.95 19.96 18.64
N GLN A 368 15.18 19.89 19.20
CA GLN A 368 16.33 19.36 18.49
C GLN A 368 16.15 17.90 18.12
N ALA A 369 15.64 17.08 19.04
CA ALA A 369 15.35 15.66 18.79
C ALA A 369 14.25 15.50 17.73
N ASN A 370 13.18 16.30 17.78
CA ASN A 370 12.11 16.30 16.79
C ASN A 370 12.66 16.64 15.40
N PHE A 371 13.48 17.69 15.30
CA PHE A 371 14.14 18.04 14.04
C PHE A 371 15.07 16.94 13.52
N GLN A 372 15.91 16.34 14.39
CA GLN A 372 16.81 15.25 14.00
C GLN A 372 16.02 14.01 13.54
N SER A 373 14.91 13.71 14.18
CA SER A 373 14.02 12.63 13.77
C SER A 373 13.39 12.88 12.39
N ALA A 374 12.87 14.08 12.18
CA ALA A 374 12.29 14.47 10.89
C ALA A 374 13.34 14.45 9.76
N ASP A 375 14.55 14.97 10.03
CA ASP A 375 15.66 14.95 9.06
C ASP A 375 16.09 13.51 8.69
N ALA A 376 16.17 12.61 9.68
CA ALA A 376 16.44 11.20 9.45
C ALA A 376 15.32 10.51 8.65
N GLN A 377 14.05 10.80 8.95
CA GLN A 377 12.90 10.29 8.22
C GLN A 377 12.87 10.77 6.76
N GLN A 378 13.29 12.00 6.50
CA GLN A 378 13.44 12.50 5.13
C GLN A 378 14.50 11.71 4.34
N ILE A 379 15.64 11.42 4.97
CA ILE A 379 16.70 10.61 4.35
C ILE A 379 16.22 9.17 4.12
N GLU A 380 15.51 8.58 5.08
CA GLU A 380 14.88 7.27 4.93
C GLU A 380 13.91 7.24 3.75
N ALA A 381 13.01 8.21 3.64
CA ALA A 381 12.07 8.33 2.53
C ALA A 381 12.78 8.50 1.17
N LEU A 382 13.93 9.19 1.13
CA LEU A 382 14.75 9.30 -0.07
C LEU A 382 15.31 7.93 -0.50
N TYR A 383 15.85 7.15 0.43
CA TYR A 383 16.36 5.81 0.13
C TYR A 383 15.23 4.85 -0.26
N GLU A 384 14.05 4.96 0.34
CA GLU A 384 12.91 4.13 -0.05
C GLU A 384 12.41 4.48 -1.46
N TYR A 385 12.40 5.77 -1.83
CA TYR A 385 12.09 6.20 -3.19
C TYR A 385 13.12 5.64 -4.21
N ASP A 386 14.42 5.76 -3.92
CA ASP A 386 15.49 5.22 -4.79
C ASP A 386 15.38 3.69 -4.92
N LYS A 387 15.16 2.98 -3.81
CA LYS A 387 14.94 1.53 -3.79
C LYS A 387 13.71 1.13 -4.61
N THR A 388 12.62 1.89 -4.53
CA THR A 388 11.40 1.64 -5.31
C THR A 388 11.68 1.79 -6.81
N LEU A 389 12.44 2.81 -7.22
CA LEU A 389 12.88 3.00 -8.61
C LEU A 389 13.75 1.83 -9.11
N LEU A 390 14.74 1.42 -8.33
CA LEU A 390 15.62 0.30 -8.66
C LEU A 390 14.84 -1.00 -8.78
N THR A 391 13.91 -1.25 -7.86
CA THR A 391 13.05 -2.44 -7.86
C THR A 391 12.16 -2.46 -9.09
N ALA A 392 11.49 -1.34 -9.41
CA ALA A 392 10.61 -1.21 -10.55
C ALA A 392 11.36 -1.44 -11.88
N TYR A 393 12.53 -0.84 -12.03
CA TYR A 393 13.36 -1.06 -13.23
C TYR A 393 13.82 -2.51 -13.36
N SER A 394 14.32 -3.11 -12.28
CA SER A 394 14.79 -4.50 -12.25
C SER A 394 13.65 -5.49 -12.53
N GLU A 395 12.46 -5.23 -12.00
CA GLU A 395 11.26 -6.03 -12.23
C GLU A 395 10.91 -6.08 -13.72
N VAL A 396 10.84 -4.93 -14.39
CA VAL A 396 10.54 -4.87 -15.83
C VAL A 396 11.61 -5.60 -16.64
N CYS A 397 12.91 -5.36 -16.38
CA CYS A 397 13.99 -6.06 -17.06
C CYS A 397 13.90 -7.59 -16.89
N THR A 398 13.62 -8.06 -15.69
CA THR A 398 13.47 -9.48 -15.37
C THR A 398 12.27 -10.08 -16.10
N LEU A 399 11.13 -9.41 -16.09
CA LEU A 399 9.91 -9.88 -16.74
C LEU A 399 10.04 -9.92 -18.26
N MET A 400 10.68 -8.93 -18.87
CA MET A 400 10.99 -8.95 -20.31
C MET A 400 11.84 -10.16 -20.70
N SER A 401 12.90 -10.41 -19.93
CA SER A 401 13.74 -11.59 -20.17
C SER A 401 12.96 -12.89 -19.96
N LYS A 402 12.11 -12.93 -18.92
CA LYS A 402 11.29 -14.10 -18.60
C LYS A 402 10.30 -14.43 -19.72
N ILE A 403 9.61 -13.43 -20.30
CA ILE A 403 8.68 -13.65 -21.40
C ILE A 403 9.39 -14.22 -22.62
N ASP A 404 10.52 -13.65 -23.04
CA ASP A 404 11.29 -14.15 -24.19
C ASP A 404 11.77 -15.58 -24.01
N ASN A 405 12.19 -15.92 -22.77
CA ASN A 405 12.64 -17.28 -22.47
C ASN A 405 11.46 -18.26 -22.39
N LEU A 406 10.32 -17.84 -21.83
CA LEU A 406 9.11 -18.66 -21.76
C LEU A 406 8.50 -18.89 -23.13
N ASP A 407 8.53 -17.92 -24.05
CA ASP A 407 8.07 -18.13 -25.43
C ASP A 407 8.86 -19.25 -26.12
N LYS A 408 10.19 -19.25 -25.99
CA LYS A 408 11.06 -20.31 -26.55
C LYS A 408 10.86 -21.64 -25.83
N TYR A 409 10.76 -21.60 -24.49
CA TYR A 409 10.54 -22.79 -23.68
C TYR A 409 9.21 -23.46 -24.03
N TYR A 410 8.14 -22.69 -24.17
CA TYR A 410 6.83 -23.19 -24.56
C TYR A 410 6.87 -23.87 -25.96
N GLN A 411 7.51 -23.23 -26.96
CA GLN A 411 7.65 -23.78 -28.29
C GLN A 411 8.39 -25.12 -28.29
N LEU A 412 9.50 -25.22 -27.53
CA LEU A 412 10.26 -26.47 -27.41
C LEU A 412 9.48 -27.56 -26.67
N LYS A 413 8.72 -27.21 -25.62
CA LYS A 413 7.85 -28.16 -24.91
C LYS A 413 6.67 -28.63 -25.77
N GLU A 414 6.14 -27.78 -26.63
CA GLU A 414 5.11 -28.15 -27.59
C GLU A 414 5.66 -29.13 -28.62
N GLU A 415 6.87 -28.88 -29.16
CA GLU A 415 7.54 -29.79 -30.08
C GLU A 415 7.85 -31.14 -29.41
N GLU A 416 8.37 -31.12 -28.18
CA GLU A 416 8.63 -32.34 -27.36
C GLU A 416 7.35 -33.15 -27.18
N SER A 417 6.26 -32.52 -26.74
CA SER A 417 4.97 -33.20 -26.54
C SER A 417 4.43 -33.83 -27.83
N GLN A 418 4.54 -33.12 -28.97
CA GLN A 418 4.13 -33.65 -30.27
C GLN A 418 4.99 -34.85 -30.70
N LYS A 419 6.32 -34.82 -30.46
CA LYS A 419 7.20 -35.94 -30.78
C LYS A 419 6.92 -37.17 -29.91
N LEU A 420 6.68 -36.97 -28.62
CA LEU A 420 6.34 -38.05 -27.70
C LEU A 420 4.95 -38.67 -28.02
N ASP A 421 3.96 -37.87 -28.43
CA ASP A 421 2.69 -38.40 -28.93
C ASP A 421 2.85 -39.28 -30.19
N GLN A 422 3.80 -38.94 -31.06
CA GLN A 422 4.15 -39.78 -32.22
C GLN A 422 4.87 -41.05 -31.78
N SER A 423 5.81 -40.93 -30.83
CA SER A 423 6.57 -42.08 -30.25
C SER A 423 5.66 -43.16 -29.66
N ILE A 424 4.67 -42.73 -28.86
CA ILE A 424 3.68 -43.67 -28.28
C ILE A 424 3.00 -44.50 -29.37
N ASN A 425 2.57 -43.87 -30.45
CA ASN A 425 1.89 -44.56 -31.56
C ASN A 425 2.83 -45.60 -32.23
N ILE A 426 4.11 -45.24 -32.41
CA ILE A 426 5.11 -46.14 -32.96
C ILE A 426 5.41 -47.26 -31.98
N ALA A 427 5.64 -46.97 -30.69
CA ALA A 427 5.91 -47.96 -29.66
C ALA A 427 4.79 -48.99 -29.54
N ARG A 428 3.53 -48.54 -29.58
CA ARG A 428 2.36 -49.47 -29.58
C ARG A 428 2.33 -50.39 -30.80
N LEU A 429 2.64 -49.86 -32.01
CA LEU A 429 2.74 -50.68 -33.21
C LEU A 429 3.90 -51.66 -33.15
N LEU A 430 5.05 -51.30 -32.64
CA LEU A 430 6.20 -52.18 -32.43
C LEU A 430 5.89 -53.29 -31.40
N TYR A 431 5.20 -52.93 -30.31
CA TYR A 431 4.78 -53.88 -29.30
C TYR A 431 3.79 -54.90 -29.85
N MET A 432 2.79 -54.45 -30.61
CA MET A 432 1.82 -55.38 -31.28
C MET A 432 2.52 -56.38 -32.22
N ASN A 433 3.69 -56.01 -32.77
CA ASN A 433 4.51 -56.85 -33.63
C ASN A 433 5.65 -57.57 -32.90
N SER A 434 5.63 -57.59 -31.55
CA SER A 434 6.65 -58.23 -30.70
C SER A 434 8.09 -57.69 -30.94
N ARG A 435 8.23 -56.42 -31.32
CA ARG A 435 9.51 -55.76 -31.61
C ARG A 435 10.02 -54.85 -30.50
N CYS A 436 9.22 -54.61 -29.50
CA CYS A 436 9.62 -53.92 -28.26
C CYS A 436 8.87 -54.52 -27.07
N THR A 437 9.31 -54.24 -25.88
CA THR A 437 8.66 -54.68 -24.64
C THR A 437 7.52 -53.74 -24.29
N TYR A 438 6.58 -54.21 -23.47
CA TYR A 438 5.50 -53.36 -22.98
C TYR A 438 6.05 -52.25 -22.04
N LEU A 439 7.16 -52.53 -21.38
CA LEU A 439 7.85 -51.54 -20.55
C LEU A 439 8.29 -50.30 -21.38
N ASP A 440 8.74 -50.49 -22.63
CA ASP A 440 9.10 -49.42 -23.54
C ASP A 440 7.89 -48.53 -23.82
N VAL A 441 6.71 -49.11 -24.06
CA VAL A 441 5.44 -48.39 -24.28
C VAL A 441 5.05 -47.60 -23.02
N LEU A 442 5.19 -48.21 -21.84
CA LEU A 442 4.88 -47.54 -20.56
C LEU A 442 5.79 -46.33 -20.31
N MET A 443 7.07 -46.47 -20.62
CA MET A 443 8.01 -45.36 -20.48
C MET A 443 7.66 -44.19 -21.41
N ASP A 444 7.36 -44.48 -22.66
CA ASP A 444 6.93 -43.46 -23.63
C ASP A 444 5.63 -42.74 -23.21
N GLU A 445 4.65 -43.51 -22.68
CA GLU A 445 3.38 -42.98 -22.18
C GLU A 445 3.58 -42.05 -20.97
N ARG A 446 4.49 -42.43 -20.05
CA ARG A 446 4.82 -41.58 -18.90
C ARG A 446 5.55 -40.31 -19.35
N ASP A 447 6.55 -40.46 -20.22
CA ASP A 447 7.33 -39.29 -20.70
C ASP A 447 6.42 -38.30 -21.46
N ALA A 448 5.45 -38.80 -22.22
CA ALA A 448 4.43 -37.96 -22.90
C ALA A 448 3.46 -37.31 -21.92
N LEU A 449 3.05 -37.99 -20.84
CA LEU A 449 2.26 -37.36 -19.79
C LEU A 449 3.04 -36.24 -19.11
N ASP A 450 4.29 -36.49 -18.72
CA ASP A 450 5.14 -35.50 -18.07
C ASP A 450 5.39 -34.27 -18.97
N ALA A 451 5.68 -34.48 -20.27
CA ALA A 451 5.82 -33.40 -21.24
C ALA A 451 4.54 -32.56 -21.41
N LYS A 452 3.36 -33.17 -21.40
CA LYS A 452 2.07 -32.45 -21.46
C LYS A 452 1.80 -31.67 -20.18
N MET A 453 2.11 -32.23 -19.02
CA MET A 453 2.00 -31.54 -17.73
C MET A 453 2.89 -30.29 -17.70
N GLU A 454 4.15 -30.42 -18.16
CA GLU A 454 5.09 -29.31 -18.25
C GLU A 454 4.67 -28.25 -19.28
N LEU A 455 4.06 -28.64 -20.39
CA LEU A 455 3.51 -27.72 -21.39
C LEU A 455 2.38 -26.87 -20.80
N LEU A 456 1.49 -27.46 -19.98
CA LEU A 456 0.44 -26.71 -19.28
C LEU A 456 1.03 -25.74 -18.26
N ASP A 457 2.08 -26.14 -17.53
CA ASP A 457 2.80 -25.25 -16.62
C ASP A 457 3.48 -24.08 -17.36
N ALA A 458 4.13 -24.37 -18.48
CA ALA A 458 4.74 -23.36 -19.32
C ALA A 458 3.71 -22.30 -19.79
N LYS A 459 2.52 -22.76 -20.21
CA LYS A 459 1.42 -21.88 -20.61
C LYS A 459 0.93 -21.01 -19.45
N ALA A 460 0.71 -21.59 -18.27
CA ALA A 460 0.29 -20.84 -17.08
C ALA A 460 1.33 -19.78 -16.69
N GLN A 461 2.62 -20.14 -16.72
CA GLN A 461 3.71 -19.22 -16.43
C GLN A 461 3.81 -18.10 -17.47
N GLN A 462 3.60 -18.40 -18.75
CA GLN A 462 3.57 -17.41 -19.82
C GLN A 462 2.45 -16.39 -19.58
N LEU A 463 1.21 -16.85 -19.33
CA LEU A 463 0.07 -15.98 -19.07
C LEU A 463 0.28 -15.14 -17.80
N SER A 464 0.72 -15.75 -16.70
CA SER A 464 1.01 -15.03 -15.45
C SER A 464 2.11 -13.98 -15.63
N SER A 465 3.17 -14.30 -16.39
CA SER A 465 4.25 -13.34 -16.64
C SER A 465 3.79 -12.15 -17.50
N MET A 466 2.87 -12.36 -18.44
CA MET A 466 2.29 -11.25 -19.21
C MET A 466 1.40 -10.35 -18.34
N VAL A 467 0.67 -10.92 -17.38
CA VAL A 467 -0.09 -10.15 -16.38
C VAL A 467 0.86 -9.35 -15.48
N ASP A 468 1.98 -9.95 -15.06
CA ASP A 468 2.99 -9.26 -14.25
C ASP A 468 3.64 -8.09 -15.00
N VAL A 469 3.94 -8.24 -16.30
CA VAL A 469 4.41 -7.12 -17.14
C VAL A 469 3.35 -6.03 -17.22
N TYR A 470 2.10 -6.39 -17.45
CA TYR A 470 1.00 -5.42 -17.47
C TYR A 470 0.95 -4.60 -16.17
N ARG A 471 1.03 -5.26 -15.01
CA ARG A 471 1.09 -4.61 -13.70
C ARG A 471 2.34 -3.75 -13.53
N SER A 472 3.52 -4.28 -13.89
CA SER A 472 4.81 -3.60 -13.70
C SER A 472 4.96 -2.31 -14.52
N LEU A 473 4.17 -2.15 -15.57
CA LEU A 473 4.10 -0.93 -16.38
C LEU A 473 3.00 0.05 -15.93
N GLY A 474 2.35 -0.24 -14.81
CA GLY A 474 1.29 0.60 -14.24
C GLY A 474 -0.12 0.26 -14.73
N GLY A 475 -0.30 -0.94 -15.32
CA GLY A 475 -1.61 -1.45 -15.70
C GLY A 475 -2.53 -1.69 -14.52
N GLY A 476 -3.85 -1.75 -14.77
CA GLY A 476 -4.85 -1.99 -13.74
C GLY A 476 -5.36 -0.72 -13.05
N GLN A 477 -4.79 0.44 -13.33
CA GLN A 477 -5.39 1.70 -12.90
C GLN A 477 -6.72 1.83 -13.63
N SER A 478 -7.81 1.58 -12.93
CA SER A 478 -9.12 1.83 -13.52
C SER A 478 -9.37 3.33 -13.52
N SER A 479 -9.85 3.82 -14.64
CA SER A 479 -10.68 5.01 -14.67
C SER A 479 -12.01 4.74 -13.91
N VAL A 480 -11.92 4.39 -12.63
CA VAL A 480 -13.07 4.52 -11.74
C VAL A 480 -13.19 6.03 -11.53
N LYS A 481 -13.99 6.65 -12.36
CA LYS A 481 -14.54 7.98 -12.05
C LYS A 481 -15.21 7.82 -10.68
N GLU A 482 -14.73 8.63 -9.73
CA GLU A 482 -15.34 8.83 -8.41
C GLU A 482 -16.84 9.09 -8.51
#